data_0e21afda5ba758183ab36eca38a3b2f2
#
_entry.id   0e21afda5ba758183ab36eca38a3b2f2
#
_cell.length_a   1.000
_cell.length_b   1.000
_cell.length_c   1.000
_cell.angle_alpha   90.00
_cell.angle_beta   90.00
_cell.angle_gamma   90.00
#
_symmetry.space_group_name_H-M   'P 1'
#
loop_
_entity.id
_entity.type
_entity.pdbx_description
1 polymer ?
#
loop_
_entity_poly.entity_id
_entity_poly.type
_entity_poly.pdbx_seq_one_letter_code
_entity_poly.pdbx_strand_id
1 'polypeptide(L)'
;MKKLVMIFFLFAIQNMAWATHNRAGEITFRMLGGLQYEVKVVTYTKSSSPADRPLFEIDWGDGTSDSLVRIEKIQVGNTADDISRNTYLGVHTYPAPGSYIISLEDPNRNGNVLNIPSSVNVSFYIETMLLINPMLGKNNSPVLLEPP
;
A
#
# COMPACT_ATOMS: atom_id res chain seq x y z
N MET A 1 7.92 -25.10 41.67
CA MET A 1 6.73 -24.23 41.49
C MET A 1 7.09 -22.82 41.05
N LYS A 2 8.02 -22.09 41.67
CA LYS A 2 8.37 -20.69 41.29
C LYS A 2 8.86 -20.54 39.82
N LYS A 3 9.64 -21.51 39.30
CA LYS A 3 10.13 -21.47 37.91
C LYS A 3 9.03 -21.70 36.86
N LEU A 4 8.01 -22.50 37.19
CA LEU A 4 6.87 -22.78 36.30
C LEU A 4 5.95 -21.56 36.19
N VAL A 5 5.75 -20.84 37.28
CA VAL A 5 4.97 -19.58 37.31
C VAL A 5 5.66 -18.49 36.48
N MET A 6 6.98 -18.41 36.52
CA MET A 6 7.75 -17.45 35.74
C MET A 6 7.68 -17.72 34.22
N ILE A 7 7.69 -19.00 33.82
CA ILE A 7 7.51 -19.39 32.40
C ILE A 7 6.09 -19.06 31.92
N PHE A 8 5.07 -19.28 32.74
CA PHE A 8 3.68 -18.93 32.41
C PHE A 8 3.49 -17.42 32.24
N PHE A 9 4.18 -16.59 33.05
CA PHE A 9 4.16 -15.13 32.93
C PHE A 9 4.86 -14.63 31.64
N LEU A 10 5.90 -15.32 31.15
CA LEU A 10 6.55 -14.95 29.89
C LEU A 10 5.67 -15.24 28.66
N PHE A 11 4.79 -16.25 28.72
CA PHE A 11 3.83 -16.55 27.65
C PHE A 11 2.61 -15.63 27.65
N ALA A 12 2.32 -14.96 28.76
CA ALA A 12 1.14 -14.05 28.85
C ALA A 12 1.38 -12.66 28.25
N ILE A 13 2.61 -12.32 27.83
CA ILE A 13 2.93 -11.02 27.19
C ILE A 13 3.02 -11.18 25.67
N GLN A 14 2.13 -11.89 25.08
CA GLN A 14 1.88 -11.76 23.64
C GLN A 14 0.93 -10.57 23.44
N ASN A 15 1.50 -9.36 23.45
CA ASN A 15 0.82 -8.20 22.90
C ASN A 15 0.60 -8.51 21.41
N MET A 16 -0.60 -8.91 21.06
CA MET A 16 -1.07 -8.85 19.67
C MET A 16 -1.05 -7.37 19.32
N ALA A 17 0.07 -6.90 18.78
CA ALA A 17 0.15 -5.57 18.19
C ALA A 17 -0.78 -5.57 16.97
N TRP A 18 -2.02 -5.14 17.17
CA TRP A 18 -2.97 -4.85 16.11
C TRP A 18 -2.47 -3.56 15.44
N ALA A 19 -1.63 -3.73 14.47
CA ALA A 19 -1.10 -2.64 13.67
C ALA A 19 -2.17 -2.24 12.65
N THR A 20 -3.11 -1.40 13.06
CA THR A 20 -4.09 -0.78 12.18
C THR A 20 -3.43 0.43 11.52
N HIS A 21 -3.17 0.37 10.21
CA HIS A 21 -2.34 1.38 9.57
C HIS A 21 -2.97 1.99 8.31
N ASN A 22 -3.32 1.16 7.32
CA ASN A 22 -3.80 1.65 6.03
C ASN A 22 -5.29 2.00 6.05
N ARG A 23 -5.63 3.23 5.63
CA ARG A 23 -7.01 3.74 5.53
C ARG A 23 -7.50 3.80 4.10
N ALA A 24 -6.67 4.33 3.20
CA ALA A 24 -6.96 4.50 1.78
C ALA A 24 -5.66 4.46 0.97
N GLY A 25 -5.77 4.32 -0.34
CA GLY A 25 -4.64 4.41 -1.24
C GLY A 25 -5.07 4.38 -2.70
N GLU A 26 -4.11 4.71 -3.55
CA GLU A 26 -4.26 4.73 -4.99
C GLU A 26 -2.97 4.29 -5.68
N ILE A 27 -3.12 3.68 -6.84
CA ILE A 27 -2.02 3.37 -7.75
C ILE A 27 -2.28 4.12 -9.05
N THR A 28 -1.35 4.97 -9.43
CA THR A 28 -1.38 5.70 -10.71
C THR A 28 -0.13 5.39 -11.52
N PHE A 29 -0.21 5.51 -12.83
CA PHE A 29 0.92 5.25 -13.70
C PHE A 29 1.08 6.30 -14.78
N ARG A 30 2.31 6.45 -15.26
CA ARG A 30 2.69 7.34 -16.35
C ARG A 30 3.66 6.62 -17.29
N MET A 31 3.36 6.65 -18.57
CA MET A 31 4.24 6.10 -19.60
C MET A 31 5.50 6.96 -19.74
N LEU A 32 6.66 6.36 -19.61
CA LEU A 32 7.96 7.02 -19.84
C LEU A 32 8.40 6.87 -21.30
N GLY A 33 8.07 5.74 -21.93
CA GLY A 33 8.36 5.46 -23.33
C GLY A 33 8.37 3.96 -23.62
N GLY A 34 7.92 3.56 -24.80
CA GLY A 34 7.82 2.15 -25.18
C GLY A 34 6.98 1.33 -24.18
N LEU A 35 7.59 0.34 -23.55
CA LEU A 35 6.96 -0.52 -22.54
C LEU A 35 7.32 -0.11 -21.10
N GLN A 36 7.98 1.04 -20.91
CA GLN A 36 8.41 1.50 -19.59
C GLN A 36 7.41 2.46 -18.97
N TYR A 37 7.05 2.21 -17.72
CA TYR A 37 6.10 2.97 -16.94
C TYR A 37 6.66 3.34 -15.57
N GLU A 38 6.40 4.57 -15.15
CA GLU A 38 6.54 4.99 -13.77
C GLU A 38 5.20 4.76 -13.07
N VAL A 39 5.25 4.11 -11.93
CA VAL A 39 4.08 3.87 -11.08
C VAL A 39 4.26 4.62 -9.78
N LYS A 40 3.25 5.39 -9.42
CA LYS A 40 3.15 6.10 -8.14
C LYS A 40 2.07 5.45 -7.29
N VAL A 41 2.47 5.03 -6.10
CA VAL A 41 1.56 4.56 -5.06
C VAL A 41 1.45 5.64 -4.00
N VAL A 42 0.23 5.98 -3.64
CA VAL A 42 -0.06 6.86 -2.50
C VAL A 42 -0.89 6.06 -1.51
N THR A 43 -0.50 6.09 -0.23
CA THR A 43 -1.30 5.49 0.85
C THR A 43 -1.55 6.50 1.95
N TYR A 44 -2.74 6.42 2.53
CA TYR A 44 -3.14 7.21 3.69
C TYR A 44 -3.16 6.30 4.92
N THR A 45 -2.39 6.68 5.92
CA THR A 45 -2.15 5.83 7.07
C THR A 45 -2.41 6.58 8.38
N LYS A 46 -2.64 5.85 9.46
CA LYS A 46 -2.73 6.43 10.78
C LYS A 46 -1.34 6.87 11.25
N SER A 47 -1.12 8.18 11.46
CA SER A 47 0.18 8.74 11.82
C SER A 47 0.73 8.22 13.14
N SER A 48 -0.14 8.03 14.14
CA SER A 48 0.20 7.54 15.48
C SER A 48 0.40 6.02 15.55
N SER A 49 0.18 5.29 14.45
CA SER A 49 0.38 3.84 14.43
C SER A 49 1.86 3.48 14.50
N PRO A 50 2.26 2.51 15.34
CA PRO A 50 3.63 2.02 15.39
C PRO A 50 4.01 1.20 14.14
N ALA A 51 3.00 0.73 13.37
CA ALA A 51 3.24 0.04 12.10
C ALA A 51 3.59 1.09 11.03
N ASP A 52 4.85 1.16 10.67
CA ASP A 52 5.32 1.99 9.56
C ASP A 52 5.76 1.11 8.41
N ARG A 53 5.55 1.60 7.17
CA ARG A 53 5.90 0.88 5.95
C ARG A 53 6.85 1.73 5.10
N PRO A 54 8.15 1.75 5.42
CA PRO A 54 9.14 2.43 4.59
C PRO A 54 9.34 1.75 3.23
N LEU A 55 8.98 0.48 3.15
CA LEU A 55 8.99 -0.34 1.93
C LEU A 55 7.60 -0.94 1.71
N PHE A 56 7.14 -0.94 0.45
CA PHE A 56 5.97 -1.66 0.00
C PHE A 56 6.34 -2.63 -1.13
N GLU A 57 5.87 -3.85 -1.04
CA GLU A 57 5.96 -4.81 -2.13
C GLU A 57 4.84 -4.54 -3.13
N ILE A 58 5.20 -4.38 -4.40
CA ILE A 58 4.29 -4.19 -5.52
C ILE A 58 4.39 -5.38 -6.47
N ASP A 59 3.25 -5.89 -6.91
CA ASP A 59 3.13 -6.86 -7.99
C ASP A 59 2.85 -6.11 -9.29
N TRP A 60 3.68 -6.33 -10.31
CA TRP A 60 3.56 -5.66 -11.60
C TRP A 60 2.51 -6.28 -12.52
N GLY A 61 2.00 -7.46 -12.18
CA GLY A 61 1.00 -8.19 -12.96
C GLY A 61 1.56 -8.95 -14.14
N ASP A 62 2.87 -8.99 -14.31
CA ASP A 62 3.59 -9.78 -15.33
C ASP A 62 4.32 -10.99 -14.74
N GLY A 63 4.05 -11.30 -13.47
CA GLY A 63 4.69 -12.35 -12.70
C GLY A 63 5.96 -11.91 -11.99
N THR A 64 6.27 -10.62 -11.99
CA THR A 64 7.38 -10.03 -11.24
C THR A 64 6.87 -9.08 -10.16
N SER A 65 7.68 -8.87 -9.11
CA SER A 65 7.42 -7.94 -8.02
C SER A 65 8.68 -7.18 -7.62
N ASP A 66 8.51 -6.01 -7.01
CA ASP A 66 9.58 -5.18 -6.47
C ASP A 66 9.20 -4.57 -5.13
N SER A 67 10.22 -4.15 -4.36
CA SER A 67 10.02 -3.36 -3.15
C SER A 67 10.19 -1.88 -3.45
N LEU A 68 9.12 -1.10 -3.33
CA LEU A 68 9.12 0.34 -3.49
C LEU A 68 9.54 1.03 -2.20
N VAL A 69 10.53 1.92 -2.29
CA VAL A 69 10.95 2.75 -1.16
C VAL A 69 10.03 3.97 -1.05
N ARG A 70 9.58 4.28 0.17
CA ARG A 70 8.84 5.51 0.43
C ARG A 70 9.73 6.73 0.21
N ILE A 71 9.31 7.62 -0.69
CA ILE A 71 10.03 8.85 -1.02
C ILE A 71 9.52 10.06 -0.24
N GLU A 72 8.28 10.00 0.27
CA GLU A 72 7.67 11.09 1.01
C GLU A 72 6.70 10.55 2.07
N LYS A 73 6.69 11.19 3.24
CA LYS A 73 5.66 11.04 4.29
C LYS A 73 5.32 12.41 4.84
N ILE A 74 4.07 12.82 4.68
CA ILE A 74 3.59 14.11 5.19
C ILE A 74 2.31 13.93 5.99
N GLN A 75 2.15 14.74 7.04
CA GLN A 75 0.89 14.87 7.76
C GLN A 75 -0.12 15.61 6.88
N VAL A 76 -1.35 15.10 6.76
CA VAL A 76 -2.44 15.73 6.01
C VAL A 76 -3.59 16.07 6.96
N GLY A 77 -4.30 17.17 6.65
CA GLY A 77 -5.35 17.68 7.51
C GLY A 77 -4.81 18.28 8.82
N ASN A 78 -5.68 18.35 9.81
CA ASN A 78 -5.29 18.78 11.16
C ASN A 78 -4.55 17.65 11.90
N THR A 79 -3.72 18.00 12.87
CA THR A 79 -3.02 17.01 13.71
C THR A 79 -3.99 16.04 14.40
N ALA A 80 -5.21 16.50 14.69
CA ALA A 80 -6.27 15.68 15.29
C ALA A 80 -6.80 14.59 14.36
N ASP A 81 -6.65 14.74 13.03
CA ASP A 81 -7.13 13.76 12.05
C ASP A 81 -6.26 12.50 12.04
N ASP A 82 -5.04 12.61 12.55
CA ASP A 82 -4.08 11.50 12.69
C ASP A 82 -3.86 10.75 11.37
N ILE A 83 -3.64 11.51 10.27
CA ILE A 83 -3.48 10.97 8.92
C ILE A 83 -2.14 11.41 8.33
N SER A 84 -1.38 10.45 7.84
CA SER A 84 -0.19 10.68 7.02
C SER A 84 -0.42 10.17 5.60
N ARG A 85 -0.03 10.97 4.62
CA ARG A 85 0.10 10.56 3.22
C ARG A 85 1.53 10.06 2.99
N ASN A 86 1.64 8.88 2.43
CA ASN A 86 2.91 8.28 2.04
C ASN A 86 2.94 8.13 0.53
N THR A 87 4.06 8.46 -0.10
CA THR A 87 4.27 8.36 -1.55
C THR A 87 5.43 7.42 -1.84
N TYR A 88 5.21 6.51 -2.79
CA TYR A 88 6.21 5.56 -3.29
C TYR A 88 6.27 5.69 -4.81
N LEU A 89 7.46 5.54 -5.38
CA LEU A 89 7.67 5.51 -6.83
C LEU A 89 8.43 4.27 -7.23
N GLY A 90 8.02 3.68 -8.35
CA GLY A 90 8.73 2.61 -9.02
C GLY A 90 8.72 2.81 -10.53
N VAL A 91 9.69 2.23 -11.20
CA VAL A 91 9.77 2.21 -12.66
C VAL A 91 9.89 0.75 -13.09
N HIS A 92 8.99 0.33 -13.97
CA HIS A 92 8.99 -1.02 -14.51
C HIS A 92 8.95 -1.03 -16.02
N THR A 93 9.59 -2.03 -16.63
CA THR A 93 9.58 -2.25 -18.08
C THR A 93 8.89 -3.58 -18.37
N TYR A 94 7.70 -3.51 -18.96
CA TYR A 94 6.92 -4.68 -19.28
C TYR A 94 7.50 -5.48 -20.47
N PRO A 95 7.35 -6.81 -20.48
CA PRO A 95 7.93 -7.65 -21.51
C PRO A 95 7.25 -7.54 -22.88
N ALA A 96 5.96 -7.13 -22.92
CA ALA A 96 5.15 -7.05 -24.14
C ALA A 96 3.97 -6.09 -23.97
N PRO A 97 3.29 -5.70 -25.07
CA PRO A 97 1.94 -5.15 -24.99
C PRO A 97 0.97 -6.17 -24.36
N GLY A 98 0.01 -5.67 -23.57
CA GLY A 98 -0.94 -6.53 -22.85
C GLY A 98 -1.72 -5.78 -21.77
N SER A 99 -2.52 -6.50 -21.03
CA SER A 99 -3.21 -5.98 -19.83
C SER A 99 -2.53 -6.54 -18.59
N TYR A 100 -2.16 -5.67 -17.68
CA TYR A 100 -1.46 -5.98 -16.45
C TYR A 100 -2.23 -5.42 -15.25
N ILE A 101 -2.41 -6.23 -14.22
CA ILE A 101 -3.00 -5.78 -12.95
C ILE A 101 -1.85 -5.46 -12.01
N ILE A 102 -1.61 -4.19 -11.81
CA ILE A 102 -0.63 -3.72 -10.83
C ILE A 102 -1.33 -3.70 -9.48
N SER A 103 -0.77 -4.38 -8.48
CA SER A 103 -1.42 -4.49 -7.18
C SER A 103 -0.46 -4.36 -6.01
N LEU A 104 -1.05 -4.04 -4.85
CA LEU A 104 -0.35 -3.93 -3.58
C LEU A 104 -1.25 -4.47 -2.48
N GLU A 105 -0.68 -5.30 -1.61
CA GLU A 105 -1.36 -5.85 -0.45
C GLU A 105 -0.57 -5.59 0.83
N ASP A 106 -1.28 -5.21 1.91
CA ASP A 106 -0.74 -5.09 3.26
C ASP A 106 -1.73 -5.70 4.27
N PRO A 107 -1.29 -6.59 5.16
CA PRO A 107 -2.18 -7.18 6.17
C PRO A 107 -2.74 -6.16 7.17
N ASN A 108 -2.17 -4.96 7.24
CA ASN A 108 -2.50 -3.96 8.26
C ASN A 108 -3.54 -2.94 7.79
N ARG A 109 -4.79 -3.38 7.60
CA ARG A 109 -5.92 -2.48 7.35
C ARG A 109 -6.38 -1.81 8.64
N ASN A 110 -6.84 -0.56 8.54
CA ASN A 110 -7.43 0.16 9.67
C ASN A 110 -8.70 -0.54 10.19
N GLY A 111 -8.88 -0.51 11.50
CA GLY A 111 -10.10 -1.01 12.14
C GLY A 111 -11.30 -0.08 11.97
N ASN A 112 -12.49 -0.61 12.21
CA ASN A 112 -13.75 0.14 12.20
C ASN A 112 -14.11 0.78 10.85
N VAL A 113 -13.73 0.14 9.75
CA VAL A 113 -14.20 0.52 8.41
C VAL A 113 -15.64 0.07 8.28
N LEU A 114 -16.57 1.02 8.16
CA LEU A 114 -18.02 0.79 8.30
C LEU A 114 -18.59 -0.24 7.31
N ASN A 115 -18.08 -0.26 6.09
CA ASN A 115 -18.54 -1.17 5.02
C ASN A 115 -17.71 -2.46 4.90
N ILE A 116 -16.78 -2.71 5.82
CA ILE A 116 -15.96 -3.92 5.85
C ILE A 116 -16.06 -4.56 7.23
N PRO A 117 -16.92 -5.59 7.41
CA PRO A 117 -17.02 -6.29 8.67
C PRO A 117 -15.66 -6.86 9.11
N SER A 118 -15.30 -6.68 10.38
CA SER A 118 -14.02 -7.15 10.93
C SER A 118 -12.80 -6.69 10.13
N SER A 119 -12.80 -5.43 9.71
CA SER A 119 -11.81 -4.85 8.76
C SER A 119 -10.34 -5.09 9.14
N VAL A 120 -10.02 -5.26 10.42
CA VAL A 120 -8.67 -5.60 10.90
C VAL A 120 -8.20 -7.00 10.45
N ASN A 121 -9.12 -7.87 10.08
CA ASN A 121 -8.85 -9.22 9.62
C ASN A 121 -8.89 -9.33 8.08
N VAL A 122 -9.08 -8.21 7.39
CA VAL A 122 -9.12 -8.12 5.93
C VAL A 122 -7.92 -7.31 5.47
N SER A 123 -7.05 -7.88 4.65
CA SER A 123 -5.89 -7.17 4.11
C SER A 123 -6.29 -5.87 3.41
N PHE A 124 -5.45 -4.86 3.53
CA PHE A 124 -5.54 -3.67 2.69
C PHE A 124 -5.02 -4.06 1.29
N TYR A 125 -5.91 -4.00 0.31
CA TYR A 125 -5.60 -4.34 -1.08
C TYR A 125 -6.06 -3.22 -2.00
N ILE A 126 -5.18 -2.81 -2.90
CA ILE A 126 -5.48 -1.87 -3.98
C ILE A 126 -4.88 -2.38 -5.28
N GLU A 127 -5.56 -2.12 -6.39
CA GLU A 127 -5.10 -2.49 -7.71
C GLU A 127 -5.44 -1.44 -8.77
N THR A 128 -4.73 -1.47 -9.87
CA THR A 128 -5.04 -0.71 -11.10
C THR A 128 -4.73 -1.57 -12.32
N MET A 129 -5.52 -1.39 -13.37
CA MET A 129 -5.29 -2.07 -14.64
C MET A 129 -4.51 -1.15 -15.58
N LEU A 130 -3.35 -1.62 -16.02
CA LEU A 130 -2.55 -1.00 -17.07
C LEU A 130 -2.77 -1.74 -18.39
N LEU A 131 -3.34 -1.06 -19.38
CA LEU A 131 -3.43 -1.58 -20.76
C LEU A 131 -2.30 -0.99 -21.61
N ILE A 132 -1.35 -1.82 -22.00
CA ILE A 132 -0.29 -1.44 -22.95
C ILE A 132 -0.72 -1.83 -24.36
N ASN A 133 -1.11 -0.83 -25.14
CA ASN A 133 -1.51 -1.02 -26.53
C ASN A 133 -0.80 0.01 -27.40
N PRO A 134 0.17 -0.41 -28.27
CA PRO A 134 0.93 0.50 -29.11
C PRO A 134 0.08 1.35 -30.06
N MET A 135 -1.14 0.89 -30.38
CA MET A 135 -2.06 1.60 -31.27
C MET A 135 -2.76 2.79 -30.60
N LEU A 136 -2.79 2.84 -29.27
CA LEU A 136 -3.47 3.90 -28.50
C LEU A 136 -2.54 5.07 -28.15
N GLY A 137 -1.24 5.01 -28.48
CA GLY A 137 -0.28 6.04 -28.12
C GLY A 137 0.04 6.06 -26.62
N LYS A 138 0.13 7.27 -26.03
CA LYS A 138 0.44 7.41 -24.60
C LYS A 138 -0.74 6.97 -23.73
N ASN A 139 -0.47 6.09 -22.77
CA ASN A 139 -1.44 5.67 -21.77
C ASN A 139 -0.94 6.09 -20.37
N ASN A 140 -1.68 6.98 -19.74
CA ASN A 140 -1.45 7.41 -18.36
C ASN A 140 -2.74 7.27 -17.58
N SER A 141 -2.65 6.96 -16.29
CA SER A 141 -3.83 7.01 -15.44
C SER A 141 -4.36 8.44 -15.30
N PRO A 142 -5.66 8.59 -14.98
CA PRO A 142 -6.21 9.88 -14.58
C PRO A 142 -5.43 10.47 -13.40
N VAL A 143 -5.35 11.79 -13.34
CA VAL A 143 -4.77 12.51 -12.20
C VAL A 143 -5.89 12.88 -11.27
N LEU A 144 -5.80 12.46 -10.01
CA LEU A 144 -6.71 12.94 -8.98
C LEU A 144 -6.32 14.37 -8.61
N LEU A 145 -7.27 15.28 -8.70
CA LEU A 145 -7.07 16.70 -8.38
C LEU A 145 -7.24 16.96 -6.88
N GLU A 146 -8.04 16.13 -6.22
CA GLU A 146 -8.28 16.20 -4.78
C GLU A 146 -8.03 14.82 -4.16
N PRO A 147 -7.50 14.74 -2.94
CA PRO A 147 -7.33 13.47 -2.23
C PRO A 147 -8.71 12.86 -1.93
N PRO A 148 -8.81 11.53 -1.87
CA PRO A 148 -10.03 10.82 -1.52
C PRO A 148 -10.48 11.07 -0.08
#